data_4c9734eea6e0b1e22a5ac3c734b37328
#
_entry.id   4c9734eea6e0b1e22a5ac3c734b37328
#
_cell.length_a   1.000
_cell.length_b   1.000
_cell.length_c   1.000
_cell.angle_alpha   90.00
_cell.angle_beta   90.00
_cell.angle_gamma   90.00
#
_symmetry.space_group_name_H-M   'P 1'
#
loop_
_entity.id
_entity.type
_entity.pdbx_description
1 polymer ?
#
loop_
_entity_poly.entity_id
_entity_poly.type
_entity_poly.pdbx_seq_one_letter_code
_entity_poly.pdbx_strand_id
1 'polypeptide(L)'
;MTNGDINRLGNRIRAEYDTLNENTLIELQNFRTSHKDTLARVFNILCNLNRKMGGKNIVTYRIKRFESIIGKLYRYPKMEFSRMWDIGGCRCIVNNNEEVYRLKQLIEKSEFLTIRKEYDYISKPQEEGYKSLHLFISLKNDKTVIELQIRNKEDHNWATLVEITDLLFDAKLKEYGKNKELLRFHYLLSKRFILATEEKKEIAKIIKKYKYFEKLSNVFSRNYIQIRKQWLNIEGKHNHNYFLIETKKDEVPKITSYKKFDEAEENYFTIYKNNQTAN
;
A
#
# COMPACT_ATOMS: atom_id res chain seq x y z
N MET A 1 -5.50 18.85 14.78
CA MET A 1 -6.98 18.71 14.64
C MET A 1 -7.50 17.79 15.72
N THR A 2 -8.66 18.09 16.32
CA THR A 2 -9.38 17.15 17.20
C THR A 2 -10.11 16.09 16.38
N ASN A 3 -10.53 14.98 17.01
CA ASN A 3 -11.38 13.99 16.32
C ASN A 3 -12.67 14.61 15.78
N GLY A 4 -13.24 15.58 16.49
CA GLY A 4 -14.41 16.33 16.03
C GLY A 4 -14.14 17.13 14.76
N ASP A 5 -12.99 17.78 14.66
CA ASP A 5 -12.59 18.54 13.47
C ASP A 5 -12.41 17.61 12.27
N ILE A 6 -11.73 16.48 12.49
CA ILE A 6 -11.52 15.45 11.45
C ILE A 6 -12.86 14.91 10.95
N ASN A 7 -13.80 14.63 11.85
CA ASN A 7 -15.12 14.14 11.46
C ASN A 7 -15.94 15.21 10.71
N ARG A 8 -15.86 16.48 11.11
CA ARG A 8 -16.46 17.59 10.36
C ARG A 8 -15.89 17.71 8.95
N LEU A 9 -14.55 17.61 8.81
CA LEU A 9 -13.91 17.55 7.50
C LEU A 9 -14.41 16.36 6.66
N GLY A 10 -14.53 15.18 7.25
CA GLY A 10 -15.09 14.00 6.57
C GLY A 10 -16.51 14.19 6.08
N ASN A 11 -17.36 14.87 6.86
CA ASN A 11 -18.74 15.17 6.47
C ASN A 11 -18.80 16.18 5.31
N ARG A 12 -17.92 17.21 5.31
CA ARG A 12 -17.81 18.15 4.18
C ARG A 12 -17.34 17.42 2.91
N ILE A 13 -16.33 16.58 3.00
CA ILE A 13 -15.86 15.80 1.84
C ILE A 13 -16.98 14.96 1.23
N ARG A 14 -17.86 14.36 2.06
CA ARG A 14 -19.03 13.62 1.54
C ARG A 14 -20.05 14.52 0.87
N ALA A 15 -20.33 15.69 1.46
CA ALA A 15 -21.28 16.64 0.93
C ALA A 15 -20.82 17.28 -0.39
N GLU A 16 -19.52 17.48 -0.55
CA GLU A 16 -18.88 18.12 -1.71
C GLU A 16 -18.30 17.11 -2.71
N TYR A 17 -18.70 15.83 -2.69
CA TYR A 17 -18.07 14.73 -3.41
C TYR A 17 -17.75 15.03 -4.89
N ASP A 18 -18.69 15.65 -5.60
CA ASP A 18 -18.54 15.96 -7.03
C ASP A 18 -17.85 17.33 -7.28
N THR A 19 -17.76 18.19 -6.26
CA THR A 19 -17.29 19.58 -6.38
C THR A 19 -16.53 20.02 -5.14
N LEU A 20 -15.48 19.25 -4.76
CA LEU A 20 -14.63 19.60 -3.61
C LEU A 20 -14.03 21.00 -3.78
N ASN A 21 -14.32 21.89 -2.82
CA ASN A 21 -13.75 23.22 -2.83
C ASN A 21 -12.26 23.20 -2.38
N GLU A 22 -11.53 24.24 -2.75
CA GLU A 22 -10.10 24.38 -2.49
C GLU A 22 -9.77 24.34 -0.99
N ASN A 23 -10.57 24.96 -0.14
CA ASN A 23 -10.37 24.97 1.31
C ASN A 23 -10.49 23.57 1.90
N THR A 24 -11.47 22.76 1.46
CA THR A 24 -11.63 21.37 1.88
C THR A 24 -10.44 20.52 1.45
N LEU A 25 -9.90 20.74 0.25
CA LEU A 25 -8.70 20.06 -0.23
C LEU A 25 -7.47 20.45 0.58
N ILE A 26 -7.28 21.73 0.91
CA ILE A 26 -6.18 22.22 1.75
C ILE A 26 -6.27 21.58 3.16
N GLU A 27 -7.43 21.58 3.78
CA GLU A 27 -7.61 20.95 5.11
C GLU A 27 -7.34 19.44 5.06
N LEU A 28 -7.81 18.75 4.02
CA LEU A 28 -7.52 17.33 3.83
C LEU A 28 -6.01 17.09 3.66
N GLN A 29 -5.31 17.97 2.91
CA GLN A 29 -3.87 17.88 2.73
C GLN A 29 -3.14 18.10 4.06
N ASN A 30 -3.53 19.09 4.83
CA ASN A 30 -2.95 19.36 6.15
C ASN A 30 -3.15 18.19 7.10
N PHE A 31 -4.33 17.56 7.08
CA PHE A 31 -4.58 16.34 7.85
C PHE A 31 -3.70 15.17 7.41
N ARG A 32 -3.51 14.97 6.11
CA ARG A 32 -2.64 13.91 5.57
C ARG A 32 -1.18 14.14 5.97
N THR A 33 -0.69 15.37 5.80
CA THR A 33 0.70 15.72 6.13
C THR A 33 0.98 15.73 7.63
N SER A 34 -0.03 15.88 8.49
CA SER A 34 0.15 15.77 9.94
C SER A 34 0.61 14.37 10.40
N HIS A 35 0.50 13.36 9.54
CA HIS A 35 1.00 12.01 9.83
C HIS A 35 2.51 11.85 9.52
N LYS A 36 3.15 12.87 8.90
CA LYS A 36 4.51 12.78 8.39
C LYS A 36 5.50 12.32 9.44
N ASP A 37 5.60 13.07 10.53
CA ASP A 37 6.64 12.84 11.54
C ASP A 37 6.48 11.50 12.26
N THR A 38 5.24 11.13 12.61
CA THR A 38 4.94 9.83 13.19
C THR A 38 5.26 8.70 12.21
N LEU A 39 4.87 8.85 10.95
CA LEU A 39 5.11 7.85 9.91
C LEU A 39 6.60 7.62 9.67
N ALA A 40 7.41 8.69 9.59
CA ALA A 40 8.85 8.63 9.45
C ALA A 40 9.52 7.92 10.63
N ARG A 41 9.14 8.28 11.85
CA ARG A 41 9.68 7.64 13.06
C ARG A 41 9.32 6.15 13.13
N VAL A 42 8.06 5.80 12.83
CA VAL A 42 7.61 4.40 12.76
C VAL A 42 8.40 3.64 11.68
N PHE A 43 8.56 4.22 10.50
CA PHE A 43 9.35 3.61 9.42
C PHE A 43 10.79 3.34 9.85
N ASN A 44 11.47 4.30 10.49
CA ASN A 44 12.83 4.12 10.98
C ASN A 44 12.94 3.02 12.04
N ILE A 45 11.97 2.93 12.96
CA ILE A 45 11.90 1.84 13.94
C ILE A 45 11.74 0.49 13.21
N LEU A 46 10.85 0.39 12.23
CA LEU A 46 10.64 -0.83 11.44
C LEU A 46 11.90 -1.23 10.67
N CYS A 47 12.64 -0.27 10.09
CA CYS A 47 13.92 -0.53 9.45
C CYS A 47 14.95 -1.10 10.43
N ASN A 48 14.99 -0.59 11.66
CA ASN A 48 15.88 -1.10 12.71
C ASN A 48 15.48 -2.52 13.15
N LEU A 49 14.18 -2.79 13.32
CA LEU A 49 13.69 -4.14 13.62
C LEU A 49 13.99 -5.12 12.48
N ASN A 50 13.85 -4.66 11.22
CA ASN A 50 14.23 -5.45 10.05
C ASN A 50 15.73 -5.82 10.04
N ARG A 51 16.63 -4.90 10.42
CA ARG A 51 18.07 -5.21 10.55
C ARG A 51 18.31 -6.30 11.58
N LYS A 52 17.60 -6.31 12.72
CA LYS A 52 17.67 -7.40 13.72
C LYS A 52 17.19 -8.75 13.17
N MET A 53 16.41 -8.76 12.10
CA MET A 53 16.01 -9.98 11.38
C MET A 53 16.96 -10.39 10.26
N GLY A 54 18.08 -9.69 10.04
CA GLY A 54 19.05 -9.94 8.99
C GLY A 54 18.99 -8.96 7.82
N GLY A 55 18.12 -7.95 7.84
CA GLY A 55 18.10 -6.80 6.92
C GLY A 55 17.70 -7.07 5.47
N LYS A 56 17.23 -8.28 5.14
CA LYS A 56 16.90 -8.71 3.77
C LYS A 56 15.46 -8.43 3.33
N ASN A 57 14.64 -7.92 4.22
CA ASN A 57 13.22 -7.67 3.97
C ASN A 57 13.02 -6.25 3.43
N ILE A 58 11.93 -6.03 2.71
CA ILE A 58 11.60 -4.74 2.15
C ILE A 58 10.66 -4.02 3.13
N VAL A 59 11.02 -2.79 3.49
CA VAL A 59 10.17 -1.90 4.28
C VAL A 59 9.80 -0.70 3.42
N THR A 60 8.51 -0.40 3.33
CA THR A 60 8.01 0.76 2.59
C THR A 60 7.02 1.53 3.43
N TYR A 61 6.81 2.81 3.12
CA TYR A 61 5.73 3.59 3.70
C TYR A 61 5.04 4.47 2.65
N ARG A 62 3.83 4.90 2.96
CA ARG A 62 3.07 5.82 2.11
C ARG A 62 2.05 6.60 2.91
N ILE A 63 1.64 7.75 2.36
CA ILE A 63 0.41 8.44 2.76
C ILE A 63 -0.69 8.05 1.76
N LYS A 64 -1.89 7.81 2.25
CA LYS A 64 -3.07 7.45 1.46
C LYS A 64 -3.43 8.58 0.49
N ARG A 65 -3.73 8.24 -0.78
CA ARG A 65 -4.09 9.21 -1.82
C ARG A 65 -5.43 9.89 -1.53
N PHE A 66 -5.63 11.10 -2.04
CA PHE A 66 -6.89 11.85 -1.92
C PHE A 66 -8.08 11.03 -2.38
N GLU A 67 -8.04 10.53 -3.61
CA GLU A 67 -9.12 9.76 -4.22
C GLU A 67 -9.47 8.52 -3.39
N SER A 68 -8.46 7.90 -2.78
CA SER A 68 -8.66 6.73 -1.92
C SER A 68 -9.32 7.08 -0.59
N ILE A 69 -9.07 8.29 -0.05
CA ILE A 69 -9.73 8.78 1.16
C ILE A 69 -11.17 9.15 0.83
N ILE A 70 -11.36 9.98 -0.19
CA ILE A 70 -12.66 10.47 -0.66
C ILE A 70 -13.57 9.28 -1.01
N GLY A 71 -13.07 8.37 -1.86
CA GLY A 71 -13.81 7.18 -2.26
C GLY A 71 -14.16 6.26 -1.08
N LYS A 72 -13.27 6.14 -0.07
CA LYS A 72 -13.56 5.36 1.14
C LYS A 72 -14.64 6.02 2.00
N LEU A 73 -14.59 7.34 2.18
CA LEU A 73 -15.60 8.09 2.92
C LEU A 73 -16.98 8.02 2.25
N TYR A 74 -17.00 8.02 0.91
CA TYR A 74 -18.24 7.90 0.14
C TYR A 74 -18.84 6.49 0.24
N ARG A 75 -18.02 5.44 0.07
CA ARG A 75 -18.47 4.03 0.18
C ARG A 75 -18.97 3.65 1.57
N TYR A 76 -18.42 4.31 2.61
CA TYR A 76 -18.77 4.03 4.00
C TYR A 76 -19.31 5.29 4.70
N PRO A 77 -20.55 5.72 4.38
CA PRO A 77 -21.09 7.00 4.85
C PRO A 77 -21.25 7.11 6.38
N LYS A 78 -21.36 5.97 7.07
CA LYS A 78 -21.42 5.92 8.55
C LYS A 78 -20.06 5.90 9.23
N MET A 79 -18.95 5.79 8.46
CA MET A 79 -17.61 5.74 9.03
C MET A 79 -17.17 7.11 9.52
N GLU A 80 -16.75 7.22 10.77
CA GLU A 80 -16.08 8.40 11.28
C GLU A 80 -14.69 8.55 10.64
N PHE A 81 -14.39 9.73 10.06
CA PHE A 81 -13.12 9.97 9.40
C PHE A 81 -11.93 9.85 10.37
N SER A 82 -12.10 10.26 11.63
CA SER A 82 -11.10 10.09 12.69
C SER A 82 -10.71 8.63 12.96
N ARG A 83 -11.51 7.66 12.51
CA ARG A 83 -11.22 6.22 12.60
C ARG A 83 -10.62 5.64 11.33
N MET A 84 -10.32 6.46 10.33
CA MET A 84 -9.58 6.04 9.14
C MET A 84 -8.08 5.97 9.46
N TRP A 85 -7.65 4.92 10.14
CA TRP A 85 -6.28 4.76 10.63
C TRP A 85 -5.25 4.37 9.56
N ASP A 86 -5.67 4.20 8.32
CA ASP A 86 -4.84 3.88 7.16
C ASP A 86 -4.44 5.12 6.33
N ILE A 87 -4.48 6.31 6.94
CA ILE A 87 -3.98 7.57 6.33
C ILE A 87 -2.47 7.48 6.14
N GLY A 88 -1.71 7.12 7.19
CA GLY A 88 -0.31 6.74 7.12
C GLY A 88 -0.20 5.22 7.14
N GLY A 89 0.59 4.65 6.24
CA GLY A 89 0.77 3.21 6.17
C GLY A 89 2.21 2.79 5.92
N CYS A 90 2.65 1.76 6.64
CA CYS A 90 3.89 1.03 6.38
C CYS A 90 3.59 -0.37 5.86
N ARG A 91 4.52 -0.93 5.09
CA ARG A 91 4.46 -2.32 4.67
C ARG A 91 5.82 -2.97 4.84
N CYS A 92 5.82 -4.16 5.44
CA CYS A 92 7.00 -5.02 5.51
C CYS A 92 6.74 -6.28 4.69
N ILE A 93 7.66 -6.58 3.75
CA ILE A 93 7.61 -7.78 2.92
C ILE A 93 8.76 -8.68 3.40
N VAL A 94 8.41 -9.83 3.96
CA VAL A 94 9.31 -10.81 4.55
C VAL A 94 9.32 -12.11 3.73
N ASN A 95 10.22 -13.05 4.02
CA ASN A 95 10.35 -14.24 3.18
C ASN A 95 9.21 -15.24 3.36
N ASN A 96 8.75 -15.48 4.59
CA ASN A 96 7.74 -16.50 4.94
C ASN A 96 6.88 -16.07 6.12
N ASN A 97 5.89 -16.88 6.49
CA ASN A 97 4.98 -16.58 7.59
C ASN A 97 5.66 -16.61 8.97
N GLU A 98 6.70 -17.39 9.17
CA GLU A 98 7.47 -17.41 10.42
C GLU A 98 8.10 -16.04 10.67
N GLU A 99 8.66 -15.42 9.62
CA GLU A 99 9.22 -14.08 9.71
C GLU A 99 8.13 -13.00 9.93
N VAL A 100 6.89 -13.20 9.42
CA VAL A 100 5.77 -12.29 9.74
C VAL A 100 5.54 -12.26 11.24
N TYR A 101 5.39 -13.41 11.87
CA TYR A 101 5.12 -13.50 13.30
C TYR A 101 6.35 -13.13 14.16
N ARG A 102 7.55 -13.41 13.69
CA ARG A 102 8.79 -12.95 14.33
C ARG A 102 8.87 -11.42 14.37
N LEU A 103 8.53 -10.75 13.25
CA LEU A 103 8.49 -9.28 13.22
C LEU A 103 7.41 -8.73 14.16
N LYS A 104 6.23 -9.35 14.21
CA LYS A 104 5.19 -9.00 15.19
C LYS A 104 5.72 -9.06 16.61
N GLN A 105 6.38 -10.15 17.01
CA GLN A 105 6.96 -10.30 18.35
C GLN A 105 8.00 -9.21 18.68
N LEU A 106 8.81 -8.80 17.69
CA LEU A 106 9.76 -7.70 17.86
C LEU A 106 9.05 -6.36 18.05
N ILE A 107 7.93 -6.14 17.38
CA ILE A 107 7.09 -4.94 17.56
C ILE A 107 6.44 -4.94 18.95
N GLU A 108 5.89 -6.05 19.40
CA GLU A 108 5.29 -6.21 20.73
C GLU A 108 6.29 -5.91 21.86
N LYS A 109 7.55 -6.34 21.68
CA LYS A 109 8.64 -6.08 22.64
C LYS A 109 9.27 -4.69 22.51
N SER A 110 8.83 -3.89 21.53
CA SER A 110 9.41 -2.56 21.33
C SER A 110 9.02 -1.59 22.43
N GLU A 111 10.00 -0.87 22.96
CA GLU A 111 9.76 0.21 23.93
C GLU A 111 9.13 1.46 23.29
N PHE A 112 9.16 1.56 21.97
CA PHE A 112 8.73 2.75 21.22
C PHE A 112 7.32 2.63 20.62
N LEU A 113 6.82 1.41 20.42
CA LEU A 113 5.57 1.15 19.69
C LEU A 113 4.49 0.59 20.63
N THR A 114 3.24 0.86 20.27
CA THR A 114 2.05 0.27 20.87
C THR A 114 1.14 -0.25 19.79
N ILE A 115 0.74 -1.52 19.86
CA ILE A 115 -0.27 -2.10 18.97
C ILE A 115 -1.65 -1.71 19.53
N ARG A 116 -2.43 -0.98 18.74
CA ARG A 116 -3.80 -0.53 19.05
C ARG A 116 -4.86 -1.53 18.62
N LYS A 117 -4.61 -2.21 17.49
CA LYS A 117 -5.52 -3.20 16.90
C LYS A 117 -4.77 -4.13 15.99
N GLU A 118 -5.28 -5.34 15.84
CA GLU A 118 -4.72 -6.37 14.98
C GLU A 118 -5.82 -7.06 14.16
N TYR A 119 -5.50 -7.40 12.91
CA TYR A 119 -6.26 -8.34 12.09
C TYR A 119 -5.28 -9.33 11.45
N ASP A 120 -5.43 -10.60 11.77
CA ASP A 120 -4.62 -11.67 11.21
C ASP A 120 -5.36 -12.39 10.08
N TYR A 121 -5.18 -11.87 8.88
CA TYR A 121 -5.71 -12.48 7.65
C TYR A 121 -4.81 -13.61 7.11
N ILE A 122 -3.71 -13.97 7.81
CA ILE A 122 -2.93 -15.17 7.48
C ILE A 122 -3.61 -16.38 8.10
N SER A 123 -3.98 -16.29 9.37
CA SER A 123 -4.70 -17.35 10.09
C SER A 123 -6.15 -17.47 9.64
N LYS A 124 -6.80 -16.35 9.30
CA LYS A 124 -8.18 -16.28 8.81
C LYS A 124 -8.23 -15.45 7.51
N PRO A 125 -7.91 -16.04 6.36
CA PRO A 125 -7.94 -15.34 5.07
C PRO A 125 -9.32 -14.76 4.77
N GLN A 126 -9.34 -13.62 4.07
CA GLN A 126 -10.61 -13.07 3.56
C GLN A 126 -11.21 -14.00 2.48
N GLU A 127 -12.50 -13.86 2.22
CA GLU A 127 -13.22 -14.72 1.28
C GLU A 127 -12.60 -14.76 -0.11
N GLU A 128 -12.02 -13.64 -0.55
CA GLU A 128 -11.33 -13.53 -1.85
C GLU A 128 -9.93 -14.15 -1.85
N GLY A 129 -9.45 -14.65 -0.69
CA GLY A 129 -8.15 -15.28 -0.54
C GLY A 129 -7.02 -14.33 -0.15
N TYR A 130 -7.33 -13.10 0.24
CA TYR A 130 -6.33 -12.15 0.74
C TYR A 130 -5.71 -12.57 2.06
N LYS A 131 -4.37 -12.48 2.14
CA LYS A 131 -3.59 -12.83 3.33
C LYS A 131 -2.63 -11.69 3.67
N SER A 132 -2.63 -11.27 4.93
CA SER A 132 -1.71 -10.28 5.50
C SER A 132 -1.91 -10.21 7.00
N LEU A 133 -0.89 -9.88 7.76
CA LEU A 133 -1.06 -9.41 9.13
C LEU A 133 -1.15 -7.88 9.11
N HIS A 134 -2.26 -7.34 9.61
CA HIS A 134 -2.47 -5.89 9.76
C HIS A 134 -2.36 -5.51 11.23
N LEU A 135 -1.42 -4.63 11.54
CA LEU A 135 -1.26 -4.03 12.85
C LEU A 135 -1.56 -2.53 12.73
N PHE A 136 -2.39 -2.02 13.60
CA PHE A 136 -2.57 -0.59 13.77
C PHE A 136 -1.72 -0.15 14.95
N ILE A 137 -0.64 0.56 14.67
CA ILE A 137 0.40 0.90 15.64
C ILE A 137 0.50 2.40 15.84
N SER A 138 0.92 2.82 17.03
CA SER A 138 1.27 4.19 17.35
C SER A 138 2.61 4.24 18.08
N LEU A 139 3.28 5.39 18.08
CA LEU A 139 4.33 5.64 19.05
C LEU A 139 3.72 5.69 20.47
N LYS A 140 4.48 5.29 21.49
CA LYS A 140 3.95 5.18 22.89
C LYS A 140 3.26 6.45 23.39
N ASN A 141 3.78 7.62 23.03
CA ASN A 141 3.25 8.91 23.50
C ASN A 141 2.55 9.70 22.40
N ASP A 142 2.09 9.01 21.33
CA ASP A 142 1.40 9.63 20.20
C ASP A 142 0.02 9.01 20.02
N LYS A 143 -0.95 9.83 19.58
CA LYS A 143 -2.31 9.40 19.26
C LYS A 143 -2.45 9.02 17.78
N THR A 144 -1.49 9.41 16.95
CA THR A 144 -1.50 9.12 15.52
C THR A 144 -1.28 7.62 15.29
N VAL A 145 -2.22 7.01 14.59
CA VAL A 145 -2.18 5.58 14.29
C VAL A 145 -1.69 5.38 12.85
N ILE A 146 -0.78 4.45 12.67
CA ILE A 146 -0.22 4.03 11.38
C ILE A 146 -0.64 2.58 11.12
N GLU A 147 -1.17 2.29 9.94
CA GLU A 147 -1.40 0.93 9.50
C GLU A 147 -0.08 0.28 9.11
N LEU A 148 0.25 -0.85 9.69
CA LEU A 148 1.36 -1.70 9.28
C LEU A 148 0.84 -2.99 8.69
N GLN A 149 1.15 -3.24 7.41
CA GLN A 149 0.87 -4.49 6.72
C GLN A 149 2.15 -5.32 6.68
N ILE A 150 2.10 -6.53 7.25
CA ILE A 150 3.21 -7.49 7.17
C ILE A 150 2.76 -8.66 6.28
N ARG A 151 3.52 -8.94 5.22
CA ARG A 151 3.23 -10.01 4.26
C ARG A 151 4.48 -10.81 3.95
N ASN A 152 4.32 -12.09 3.69
CA ASN A 152 5.36 -12.83 2.99
C ASN A 152 5.40 -12.45 1.50
N LYS A 153 6.50 -12.76 0.80
CA LYS A 153 6.69 -12.43 -0.61
C LYS A 153 5.57 -12.96 -1.51
N GLU A 154 5.10 -14.16 -1.25
CA GLU A 154 4.12 -14.82 -2.11
C GLU A 154 2.75 -14.18 -1.98
N ASP A 155 2.30 -13.87 -0.76
CA ASP A 155 1.04 -13.19 -0.53
C ASP A 155 1.10 -11.72 -0.97
N HIS A 156 2.31 -11.10 -0.92
CA HIS A 156 2.53 -9.80 -1.52
C HIS A 156 2.40 -9.85 -3.04
N ASN A 157 3.02 -10.82 -3.71
CA ASN A 157 2.92 -11.01 -5.15
C ASN A 157 1.48 -11.28 -5.59
N TRP A 158 0.75 -12.12 -4.83
CA TRP A 158 -0.66 -12.34 -5.08
C TRP A 158 -1.48 -11.04 -5.00
N ALA A 159 -1.30 -10.25 -3.93
CA ALA A 159 -2.01 -8.98 -3.77
C ALA A 159 -1.65 -7.96 -4.85
N THR A 160 -0.40 -7.94 -5.30
CA THR A 160 0.06 -7.10 -6.42
C THR A 160 -0.59 -7.54 -7.73
N LEU A 161 -0.72 -8.86 -7.96
CA LEU A 161 -1.38 -9.39 -9.15
C LEU A 161 -2.87 -9.00 -9.20
N VAL A 162 -3.56 -8.95 -8.05
CA VAL A 162 -4.95 -8.43 -7.98
C VAL A 162 -5.00 -6.97 -8.42
N GLU A 163 -4.07 -6.12 -7.95
CA GLU A 163 -3.99 -4.71 -8.34
C GLU A 163 -3.69 -4.54 -9.84
N ILE A 164 -2.78 -5.35 -10.38
CA ILE A 164 -2.47 -5.38 -11.81
C ILE A 164 -3.72 -5.79 -12.61
N THR A 165 -4.47 -6.77 -12.14
CA THR A 165 -5.71 -7.21 -12.80
C THR A 165 -6.75 -6.09 -12.83
N ASP A 166 -6.90 -5.35 -11.75
CA ASP A 166 -7.79 -4.18 -11.70
C ASP A 166 -7.41 -3.15 -12.76
N LEU A 167 -6.11 -2.88 -12.93
CA LEU A 167 -5.61 -1.95 -13.94
C LEU A 167 -5.79 -2.47 -15.37
N LEU A 168 -5.52 -3.75 -15.62
CA LEU A 168 -5.57 -4.35 -16.96
C LEU A 168 -6.99 -4.48 -17.52
N PHE A 169 -7.97 -4.67 -16.63
CA PHE A 169 -9.33 -5.06 -17.03
C PHE A 169 -10.39 -4.09 -16.51
N ASP A 170 -10.00 -2.99 -15.83
CA ASP A 170 -10.91 -2.08 -15.10
C ASP A 170 -11.91 -2.85 -14.22
N ALA A 171 -11.41 -3.94 -13.61
CA ALA A 171 -12.26 -4.94 -12.98
C ALA A 171 -12.79 -4.49 -11.61
N LYS A 172 -12.11 -3.52 -10.95
CA LYS A 172 -12.46 -2.98 -9.63
C LYS A 172 -12.80 -4.07 -8.61
N LEU A 173 -12.00 -5.14 -8.61
CA LEU A 173 -12.24 -6.35 -7.81
C LEU A 173 -12.35 -6.03 -6.31
N LYS A 174 -11.49 -5.12 -5.83
CA LYS A 174 -11.47 -4.69 -4.42
C LYS A 174 -12.66 -3.81 -4.02
N GLU A 175 -13.26 -3.11 -4.98
CA GLU A 175 -14.28 -2.09 -4.69
C GLU A 175 -15.70 -2.61 -4.88
N TYR A 176 -15.96 -3.32 -5.97
CA TYR A 176 -17.32 -3.68 -6.38
C TYR A 176 -17.52 -5.17 -6.67
N GLY A 177 -16.45 -5.95 -6.77
CA GLY A 177 -16.53 -7.39 -6.99
C GLY A 177 -17.34 -7.82 -8.23
N LYS A 178 -17.46 -6.95 -9.25
CA LYS A 178 -18.37 -7.15 -10.38
C LYS A 178 -17.99 -8.32 -11.28
N ASN A 179 -16.69 -8.61 -11.41
CA ASN A 179 -16.22 -9.70 -12.27
C ASN A 179 -15.97 -10.96 -11.45
N LYS A 180 -17.02 -11.78 -11.30
CA LYS A 180 -16.98 -13.04 -10.54
C LYS A 180 -15.92 -14.03 -11.05
N GLU A 181 -15.66 -14.04 -12.35
CA GLU A 181 -14.66 -14.95 -12.96
C GLU A 181 -13.23 -14.55 -12.59
N LEU A 182 -12.90 -13.25 -12.61
CA LEU A 182 -11.60 -12.76 -12.16
C LEU A 182 -11.45 -12.86 -10.63
N LEU A 183 -12.52 -12.67 -9.85
CA LEU A 183 -12.49 -12.97 -8.41
C LEU A 183 -12.19 -14.46 -8.16
N ARG A 184 -12.88 -15.37 -8.86
CA ARG A 184 -12.62 -16.80 -8.78
C ARG A 184 -11.19 -17.15 -9.17
N PHE A 185 -10.65 -16.52 -10.22
CA PHE A 185 -9.27 -16.67 -10.65
C PHE A 185 -8.29 -16.33 -9.51
N HIS A 186 -8.43 -15.17 -8.88
CA HIS A 186 -7.56 -14.78 -7.78
C HIS A 186 -7.76 -15.65 -6.53
N TYR A 187 -8.98 -16.05 -6.23
CA TYR A 187 -9.23 -17.00 -5.16
C TYR A 187 -8.48 -18.33 -5.40
N LEU A 188 -8.53 -18.87 -6.60
CA LEU A 188 -7.77 -20.08 -6.96
C LEU A 188 -6.27 -19.87 -6.80
N LEU A 189 -5.75 -18.75 -7.28
CA LEU A 189 -4.33 -18.41 -7.12
C LEU A 189 -3.91 -18.24 -5.65
N SER A 190 -4.81 -17.84 -4.75
CA SER A 190 -4.52 -17.82 -3.31
C SER A 190 -4.28 -19.20 -2.71
N LYS A 191 -4.81 -20.25 -3.36
CA LYS A 191 -4.67 -21.66 -3.00
C LYS A 191 -3.59 -22.40 -3.81
N ARG A 192 -2.70 -21.70 -4.49
CA ARG A 192 -1.72 -22.20 -5.47
C ARG A 192 -0.99 -23.50 -5.11
N PHE A 193 -0.81 -23.79 -3.82
CA PHE A 193 -0.11 -24.99 -3.35
C PHE A 193 -1.00 -26.25 -3.26
N ILE A 194 -2.34 -26.09 -3.25
CA ILE A 194 -3.29 -27.18 -3.01
C ILE A 194 -4.37 -27.28 -4.09
N LEU A 195 -4.07 -26.79 -5.30
CA LEU A 195 -5.02 -26.79 -6.41
C LEU A 195 -5.27 -28.20 -6.96
N ALA A 196 -6.54 -28.55 -7.10
CA ALA A 196 -6.97 -29.74 -7.82
C ALA A 196 -6.70 -29.59 -9.34
N THR A 197 -6.65 -30.71 -10.06
CA THR A 197 -6.39 -30.70 -11.52
C THR A 197 -7.41 -29.87 -12.29
N GLU A 198 -8.69 -29.95 -11.91
CA GLU A 198 -9.75 -29.16 -12.57
C GLU A 198 -9.62 -27.66 -12.29
N GLU A 199 -9.20 -27.28 -11.07
CA GLU A 199 -8.91 -25.88 -10.73
C GLU A 199 -7.73 -25.31 -11.52
N LYS A 200 -6.70 -26.12 -11.80
CA LYS A 200 -5.58 -25.73 -12.69
C LYS A 200 -6.05 -25.51 -14.12
N LYS A 201 -6.96 -26.37 -14.63
CA LYS A 201 -7.58 -26.19 -15.96
C LYS A 201 -8.44 -24.93 -16.01
N GLU A 202 -9.20 -24.65 -14.96
CA GLU A 202 -10.00 -23.43 -14.84
C GLU A 202 -9.11 -22.17 -14.93
N ILE A 203 -8.00 -22.12 -14.18
CA ILE A 203 -7.00 -21.05 -14.25
C ILE A 203 -6.49 -20.86 -15.68
N ALA A 204 -6.07 -21.96 -16.35
CA ALA A 204 -5.56 -21.91 -17.71
C ALA A 204 -6.60 -21.39 -18.70
N LYS A 205 -7.87 -21.77 -18.56
CA LYS A 205 -8.99 -21.26 -19.37
C LYS A 205 -9.18 -19.75 -19.20
N ILE A 206 -9.14 -19.25 -17.96
CA ILE A 206 -9.28 -17.83 -17.66
C ILE A 206 -8.10 -17.03 -18.24
N ILE A 207 -6.86 -17.50 -18.06
CA ILE A 207 -5.66 -16.88 -18.65
C ILE A 207 -5.80 -16.74 -20.16
N LYS A 208 -6.23 -17.81 -20.85
CA LYS A 208 -6.43 -17.81 -22.31
C LYS A 208 -7.56 -16.87 -22.71
N LYS A 209 -8.73 -16.95 -22.06
CA LYS A 209 -9.91 -16.11 -22.35
C LYS A 209 -9.60 -14.62 -22.28
N TYR A 210 -8.90 -14.19 -21.22
CA TYR A 210 -8.57 -12.79 -20.98
C TYR A 210 -7.28 -12.33 -21.68
N LYS A 211 -6.59 -13.22 -22.42
CA LYS A 211 -5.25 -12.95 -23.00
C LYS A 211 -4.29 -12.34 -21.98
N TYR A 212 -4.29 -12.92 -20.78
CA TYR A 212 -3.70 -12.33 -19.58
C TYR A 212 -2.21 -12.03 -19.77
N PHE A 213 -1.43 -13.00 -20.30
CA PHE A 213 0.00 -12.83 -20.52
C PHE A 213 0.32 -11.81 -21.62
N GLU A 214 -0.50 -11.76 -22.69
CA GLU A 214 -0.32 -10.77 -23.74
C GLU A 214 -0.51 -9.34 -23.20
N LYS A 215 -1.56 -9.11 -22.43
CA LYS A 215 -1.81 -7.81 -21.80
C LYS A 215 -0.74 -7.42 -20.79
N LEU A 216 -0.29 -8.36 -19.93
CA LEU A 216 0.82 -8.15 -19.03
C LEU A 216 2.10 -7.78 -19.79
N SER A 217 2.46 -8.55 -20.83
CA SER A 217 3.63 -8.29 -21.64
C SER A 217 3.60 -6.91 -22.27
N ASN A 218 2.45 -6.47 -22.76
CA ASN A 218 2.29 -5.14 -23.37
C ASN A 218 2.50 -4.00 -22.34
N VAL A 219 2.09 -4.18 -21.10
CA VAL A 219 2.31 -3.20 -20.02
C VAL A 219 3.78 -3.17 -19.60
N PHE A 220 4.40 -4.35 -19.44
CA PHE A 220 5.81 -4.43 -19.05
C PHE A 220 6.76 -3.95 -20.14
N SER A 221 6.53 -4.31 -21.40
CA SER A 221 7.44 -3.95 -22.49
C SER A 221 7.51 -2.45 -22.76
N ARG A 222 6.40 -1.70 -22.57
CA ARG A 222 6.37 -0.24 -22.79
C ARG A 222 7.36 0.51 -21.89
N ASN A 223 7.55 0.06 -20.64
CA ASN A 223 8.33 0.79 -19.64
C ASN A 223 9.64 0.10 -19.27
N TYR A 224 9.81 -1.19 -19.61
CA TYR A 224 10.92 -2.01 -19.14
C TYR A 224 12.31 -1.41 -19.47
N ILE A 225 12.53 -0.98 -20.71
CA ILE A 225 13.83 -0.46 -21.15
C ILE A 225 14.18 0.83 -20.38
N GLN A 226 13.21 1.71 -20.19
CA GLN A 226 13.43 3.00 -19.53
C GLN A 226 13.61 2.84 -18.02
N ILE A 227 12.83 1.96 -17.38
CA ILE A 227 13.00 1.61 -15.95
C ILE A 227 14.36 0.93 -15.74
N ARG A 228 14.75 0.01 -16.62
CA ARG A 228 16.04 -0.66 -16.55
C ARG A 228 17.20 0.32 -16.70
N LYS A 229 17.13 1.29 -17.62
CA LYS A 229 18.14 2.34 -17.76
C LYS A 229 18.27 3.18 -16.49
N GLN A 230 17.16 3.58 -15.89
CA GLN A 230 17.17 4.31 -14.62
C GLN A 230 17.81 3.48 -13.51
N TRP A 231 17.44 2.20 -13.41
CA TRP A 231 17.99 1.28 -12.41
C TRP A 231 19.49 1.10 -12.55
N LEU A 232 19.99 0.87 -13.75
CA LEU A 232 21.43 0.73 -14.01
C LEU A 232 22.22 1.99 -13.62
N ASN A 233 21.65 3.18 -13.83
CA ASN A 233 22.25 4.43 -13.38
C ASN A 233 22.29 4.57 -11.85
N ILE A 234 21.43 3.86 -11.14
CA ILE A 234 21.34 3.85 -9.67
C ILE A 234 22.28 2.79 -9.09
N GLU A 235 22.37 1.61 -9.70
CA GLU A 235 23.23 0.50 -9.25
C GLU A 235 24.71 0.91 -9.10
N GLY A 236 25.20 1.85 -9.93
CA GLY A 236 26.55 2.40 -9.83
C GLY A 236 26.76 3.39 -8.66
N LYS A 237 25.72 3.77 -7.93
CA LYS A 237 25.79 4.74 -6.84
C LYS A 237 25.97 4.03 -5.50
N HIS A 238 27.18 3.91 -5.02
CA HIS A 238 27.47 3.34 -3.70
C HIS A 238 26.75 4.11 -2.57
N ASN A 239 26.18 3.39 -1.61
CA ASN A 239 25.48 3.90 -0.43
C ASN A 239 24.12 4.59 -0.68
N HIS A 240 23.52 4.45 -1.85
CA HIS A 240 22.15 4.88 -2.08
C HIS A 240 21.18 3.75 -1.66
N ASN A 241 20.55 3.90 -0.50
CA ASN A 241 19.68 2.87 0.12
C ASN A 241 18.20 3.27 0.15
N TYR A 242 17.87 4.50 -0.26
CA TYR A 242 16.51 5.02 -0.26
C TYR A 242 16.11 5.40 -1.68
N PHE A 243 14.90 5.02 -2.07
CA PHE A 243 14.40 5.20 -3.43
C PHE A 243 13.05 5.88 -3.40
N LEU A 244 12.89 6.94 -4.18
CA LEU A 244 11.63 7.60 -4.44
C LEU A 244 11.14 7.21 -5.84
N ILE A 245 9.93 6.67 -5.91
CA ILE A 245 9.31 6.27 -7.18
C ILE A 245 8.12 7.22 -7.42
N GLU A 246 8.25 8.05 -8.43
CA GLU A 246 7.19 8.94 -8.90
C GLU A 246 6.43 8.27 -10.03
N THR A 247 5.11 8.20 -9.90
CA THR A 247 4.23 7.64 -10.95
C THR A 247 3.18 8.67 -11.34
N LYS A 248 3.05 8.94 -12.61
CA LYS A 248 1.96 9.72 -13.19
C LYS A 248 1.23 8.88 -14.22
N LYS A 249 -0.04 9.22 -14.44
CA LYS A 249 -0.85 8.52 -15.44
C LYS A 249 -0.18 8.69 -16.81
N ASP A 250 -0.07 7.58 -17.55
CA ASP A 250 0.49 7.53 -18.90
C ASP A 250 1.98 7.93 -19.04
N GLU A 251 2.69 8.19 -17.94
CA GLU A 251 4.14 8.47 -17.92
C GLU A 251 4.94 7.26 -17.41
N VAL A 252 6.21 7.20 -17.82
CA VAL A 252 7.15 6.21 -17.27
C VAL A 252 7.48 6.57 -15.84
N PRO A 253 7.43 5.63 -14.89
CA PRO A 253 7.83 5.89 -13.52
C PRO A 253 9.25 6.46 -13.45
N LYS A 254 9.46 7.52 -12.67
CA LYS A 254 10.77 8.09 -12.40
C LYS A 254 11.28 7.55 -11.07
N ILE A 255 12.52 7.04 -11.08
CA ILE A 255 13.17 6.49 -9.90
C ILE A 255 14.35 7.40 -9.53
N THR A 256 14.31 7.95 -8.33
CA THR A 256 15.39 8.77 -7.76
C THR A 256 15.94 8.08 -6.53
N SER A 257 17.25 8.02 -6.39
CA SER A 257 17.93 7.35 -5.27
C SER A 257 18.63 8.37 -4.37
N TYR A 258 18.65 8.09 -3.08
CA TYR A 258 19.21 8.97 -2.05
C TYR A 258 20.12 8.18 -1.10
N LYS A 259 21.12 8.86 -0.53
CA LYS A 259 21.99 8.31 0.51
C LYS A 259 21.33 8.37 1.89
N LYS A 260 20.57 9.43 2.15
CA LYS A 260 19.93 9.70 3.43
C LYS A 260 18.42 9.60 3.31
N PHE A 261 17.80 9.10 4.35
CA PHE A 261 16.34 9.02 4.45
C PHE A 261 15.70 10.41 4.42
N ASP A 262 16.24 11.36 5.18
CA ASP A 262 15.68 12.72 5.31
C ASP A 262 15.61 13.44 3.96
N GLU A 263 16.62 13.28 3.10
CA GLU A 263 16.63 13.82 1.75
C GLU A 263 15.53 13.21 0.86
N ALA A 264 15.35 11.89 0.95
CA ALA A 264 14.30 11.18 0.22
C ALA A 264 12.92 11.61 0.70
N GLU A 265 12.76 11.76 2.01
CA GLU A 265 11.52 12.16 2.65
C GLU A 265 11.12 13.60 2.30
N GLU A 266 12.04 14.54 2.39
CA GLU A 266 11.81 15.95 2.02
C GLU A 266 11.36 16.06 0.57
N ASN A 267 12.03 15.36 -0.35
CA ASN A 267 11.65 15.33 -1.76
C ASN A 267 10.27 14.67 -1.97
N TYR A 268 9.96 13.58 -1.26
CA TYR A 268 8.65 12.97 -1.30
C TYR A 268 7.54 13.97 -0.94
N PHE A 269 7.69 14.69 0.18
CA PHE A 269 6.68 15.66 0.61
C PHE A 269 6.65 16.92 -0.24
N THR A 270 7.76 17.34 -0.83
CA THR A 270 7.81 18.46 -1.77
C THR A 270 7.02 18.14 -3.03
N ILE A 271 7.22 16.97 -3.62
CA ILE A 271 6.45 16.50 -4.77
C ILE A 271 4.97 16.36 -4.40
N TYR A 272 4.69 15.89 -3.19
CA TYR A 272 3.34 15.68 -2.69
C TYR A 272 2.58 17.02 -2.49
N LYS A 273 3.27 18.08 -2.06
CA LYS A 273 2.69 19.43 -1.94
C LYS A 273 2.43 20.05 -3.31
N ASN A 274 3.37 19.89 -4.25
CA ASN A 274 3.29 20.50 -5.58
C ASN A 274 2.27 19.79 -6.49
N ASN A 275 1.91 18.54 -6.20
CA ASN A 275 0.91 17.76 -6.94
C ASN A 275 -0.52 17.93 -6.40
N GLN A 276 -0.84 19.05 -5.74
CA GLN A 276 -2.20 19.35 -5.27
C GLN A 276 -3.22 19.48 -6.41
N THR A 277 -2.75 19.66 -7.65
CA THR A 277 -3.57 19.79 -8.86
C THR A 277 -3.30 18.71 -9.91
N ALA A 278 -2.36 17.82 -9.70
CA ALA A 278 -2.07 16.72 -10.62
C ALA A 278 -2.73 15.43 -10.13
N ASN A 279 -3.81 15.05 -10.80
CA ASN A 279 -4.49 13.75 -10.74
C ASN A 279 -3.53 12.60 -11.01
#